data_d70075555a975ea8ad6c2fc04fe6f9ca
#
_entry.id   d70075555a975ea8ad6c2fc04fe6f9ca
#
_cell.length_a   1.000
_cell.length_b   1.000
_cell.length_c   1.000
_cell.angle_alpha   90.00
_cell.angle_beta   90.00
_cell.angle_gamma   90.00
#
_symmetry.space_group_name_H-M   'P 1'
#
loop_
_entity.id
_entity.type
_entity.pdbx_description
1 polymer ?
#
loop_
_entity_poly.entity_id
_entity_poly.type
_entity_poly.pdbx_seq_one_letter_code
_entity_poly.pdbx_strand_id
1 'polypeptide(L)'
;MHLNHLNLAVTDVLAAEAFLTKHFGLRSGGGNAGLSVIFDDNGLVLTLMKAGRSWGDGYPGSFHIGFFVESRERVDEMYRALLEDGFDLEPPADTGHSYGFYVAAPGGFQVEVGA
;
A
#
# COMPACT_ATOMS: atom_id res chain seq x y z
N MET A 1 -10.26 -17.19 -14.64
CA MET A 1 -10.46 -15.75 -14.44
C MET A 1 -9.75 -15.33 -13.14
N HIS A 2 -9.00 -14.26 -13.19
CA HIS A 2 -8.33 -13.71 -11.99
C HIS A 2 -8.23 -12.19 -12.11
N LEU A 3 -8.14 -11.53 -10.96
CA LEU A 3 -7.93 -10.10 -10.91
C LEU A 3 -6.50 -9.80 -11.35
N ASN A 4 -6.31 -9.02 -12.41
CA ASN A 4 -4.97 -8.73 -12.92
C ASN A 4 -4.56 -7.26 -12.85
N HIS A 5 -5.49 -6.37 -12.59
CA HIS A 5 -5.13 -4.96 -12.39
C HIS A 5 -6.14 -4.25 -11.50
N LEU A 6 -5.65 -3.22 -10.82
CA LEU A 6 -6.41 -2.34 -9.95
C LEU A 6 -5.92 -0.92 -10.15
N ASN A 7 -6.85 0.02 -10.27
CA ASN A 7 -6.51 1.45 -10.34
C ASN A 7 -6.86 2.13 -9.02
N LEU A 8 -5.88 2.73 -8.37
CA LEU A 8 -6.09 3.53 -7.17
C LEU A 8 -6.04 5.01 -7.51
N ALA A 9 -7.06 5.73 -7.10
CA ALA A 9 -7.02 7.20 -7.06
C ALA A 9 -6.21 7.61 -5.83
N VAL A 10 -5.24 8.49 -6.00
CA VAL A 10 -4.37 8.94 -4.91
C VAL A 10 -4.13 10.45 -5.00
N THR A 11 -3.83 11.06 -3.87
CA THR A 11 -3.57 12.50 -3.81
C THR A 11 -2.14 12.86 -4.25
N ASP A 12 -1.20 11.92 -4.12
CA ASP A 12 0.21 12.11 -4.47
C ASP A 12 0.76 10.83 -5.09
N VAL A 13 0.81 10.81 -6.43
CA VAL A 13 1.21 9.62 -7.19
C VAL A 13 2.65 9.22 -6.90
N LEU A 14 3.57 10.19 -6.92
CA LEU A 14 5.00 9.89 -6.76
C LEU A 14 5.33 9.43 -5.34
N ALA A 15 4.70 10.01 -4.32
CA ALA A 15 4.89 9.59 -2.94
C ALA A 15 4.31 8.20 -2.70
N ALA A 16 3.14 7.89 -3.25
CA ALA A 16 2.53 6.57 -3.15
C ALA A 16 3.39 5.50 -3.84
N GLU A 17 3.91 5.80 -5.04
CA GLU A 17 4.82 4.90 -5.74
C GLU A 17 6.08 4.62 -4.93
N ALA A 18 6.73 5.66 -4.41
CA ALA A 18 7.94 5.52 -3.60
C ALA A 18 7.70 4.66 -2.36
N PHE A 19 6.58 4.86 -1.69
CA PHE A 19 6.18 4.08 -0.51
C PHE A 19 6.01 2.60 -0.86
N LEU A 20 5.28 2.29 -1.91
CA LEU A 20 4.99 0.91 -2.31
C LEU A 20 6.22 0.19 -2.87
N THR A 21 7.08 0.89 -3.59
CA THR A 21 8.31 0.28 -4.11
C THR A 21 9.35 0.07 -3.02
N LYS A 22 9.49 1.02 -2.10
CA LYS A 22 10.48 0.93 -1.02
C LYS A 22 10.13 -0.14 0.02
N HIS A 23 8.87 -0.15 0.47
CA HIS A 23 8.48 -0.98 1.62
C HIS A 23 7.81 -2.29 1.25
N PHE A 24 7.23 -2.40 0.06
CA PHE A 24 6.44 -3.58 -0.33
C PHE A 24 7.02 -4.35 -1.50
N GLY A 25 8.20 -3.94 -1.97
CA GLY A 25 8.90 -4.67 -3.02
C GLY A 25 8.23 -4.63 -4.39
N LEU A 26 7.28 -3.72 -4.60
CA LEU A 26 6.67 -3.55 -5.91
C LEU A 26 7.66 -2.88 -6.86
N ARG A 27 7.54 -3.21 -8.15
CA ARG A 27 8.45 -2.71 -9.18
C ARG A 27 7.78 -1.61 -9.98
N SER A 28 8.49 -0.49 -10.18
CA SER A 28 7.98 0.59 -11.02
C SER A 28 8.04 0.20 -12.50
N GLY A 29 6.95 0.44 -13.23
CA GLY A 29 6.87 0.35 -14.68
C GLY A 29 6.99 1.72 -15.35
N GLY A 30 7.20 2.78 -14.55
CA GLY A 30 7.30 4.15 -15.04
C GLY A 30 6.02 4.94 -14.84
N GLY A 31 6.14 6.25 -15.00
CA GLY A 31 5.01 7.16 -14.85
C GLY A 31 5.45 8.57 -14.55
N ASN A 32 4.49 9.37 -14.07
CA ASN A 32 4.69 10.77 -13.73
C ASN A 32 3.74 11.14 -12.57
N ALA A 33 3.64 12.43 -12.27
CA ALA A 33 2.79 12.91 -11.18
C ALA A 33 1.29 12.67 -11.39
N GLY A 34 0.87 12.38 -12.62
CA GLY A 34 -0.54 12.11 -12.95
C GLY A 34 -0.91 10.63 -12.93
N LEU A 35 0.02 9.77 -13.31
CA LEU A 35 -0.22 8.34 -13.42
C LEU A 35 1.10 7.57 -13.30
N SER A 36 1.11 6.53 -12.50
CA SER A 36 2.23 5.59 -12.40
C SER A 36 1.72 4.16 -12.47
N VAL A 37 2.55 3.26 -12.96
CA VAL A 37 2.26 1.82 -13.07
C VAL A 37 3.28 1.06 -12.25
N ILE A 38 2.80 0.21 -11.35
CA ILE A 38 3.66 -0.65 -10.54
C ILE A 38 3.18 -2.10 -10.62
N PHE A 39 4.07 -3.04 -10.37
CA PHE A 39 3.83 -4.46 -10.52
C PHE A 39 4.23 -5.21 -9.26
N ASP A 40 3.42 -6.17 -8.86
CA ASP A 40 3.84 -7.16 -7.87
C ASP A 40 4.57 -8.34 -8.56
N ASP A 41 4.97 -9.32 -7.78
CA ASP A 41 5.64 -10.52 -8.29
C ASP A 41 4.67 -11.65 -8.66
N ASN A 42 3.36 -11.39 -8.59
CA ASN A 42 2.30 -12.36 -8.87
C ASN A 42 1.41 -11.96 -10.05
N GLY A 43 1.87 -11.05 -10.90
CA GLY A 43 1.17 -10.66 -12.11
C GLY A 43 0.09 -9.58 -11.95
N LEU A 44 -0.07 -9.00 -10.75
CA LEU A 44 -1.00 -7.90 -10.55
C LEU A 44 -0.35 -6.58 -10.98
N VAL A 45 -1.11 -5.81 -11.75
CA VAL A 45 -0.74 -4.45 -12.15
C VAL A 45 -1.52 -3.47 -11.29
N LEU A 46 -0.81 -2.57 -10.61
CA LEU A 46 -1.43 -1.51 -9.83
C LEU A 46 -1.11 -0.19 -10.49
N THR A 47 -2.16 0.55 -10.88
CA THR A 47 -2.00 1.90 -11.39
C THR A 47 -2.37 2.90 -10.29
N LEU A 48 -1.55 3.96 -10.18
CA LEU A 48 -1.77 5.06 -9.25
C LEU A 48 -2.14 6.28 -10.09
N MET A 49 -3.36 6.74 -9.97
CA MET A 49 -3.87 7.86 -10.75
C MET A 49 -4.15 9.05 -9.85
N LYS A 50 -3.74 10.24 -10.26
CA LYS A 50 -4.01 11.46 -9.51
C LYS A 50 -5.52 11.63 -9.34
N ALA A 51 -5.97 11.75 -8.10
CA ALA A 51 -7.37 11.96 -7.78
C ALA A 51 -7.89 13.28 -8.37
N GLY A 52 -9.03 13.21 -9.02
CA GLY A 52 -9.69 14.39 -9.57
C GLY A 52 -10.60 15.07 -8.55
N ARG A 53 -11.21 16.17 -8.96
CA ARG A 53 -12.14 16.95 -8.12
C ARG A 53 -13.37 16.13 -7.69
N SER A 54 -13.79 15.17 -8.51
CA SER A 54 -14.95 14.34 -8.25
C SER A 54 -14.70 13.26 -7.20
N TRP A 55 -13.45 13.11 -6.71
CA TRP A 55 -13.14 12.13 -5.69
C TRP A 55 -13.78 12.46 -4.33
N GLY A 56 -14.10 13.72 -4.08
CA GLY A 56 -14.70 14.15 -2.82
C GLY A 56 -13.73 14.04 -1.64
N ASP A 57 -14.19 13.41 -0.56
CA ASP A 57 -13.41 13.27 0.68
C ASP A 57 -12.43 12.08 0.65
N GLY A 58 -12.29 11.40 -0.47
CA GLY A 58 -11.42 10.26 -0.61
C GLY A 58 -12.10 8.92 -0.29
N TYR A 59 -11.30 7.93 0.10
CA TYR A 59 -11.81 6.60 0.42
C TYR A 59 -12.49 6.55 1.78
N PRO A 60 -13.50 5.67 1.95
CA PRO A 60 -14.01 5.37 3.28
C PRO A 60 -12.88 4.89 4.20
N GLY A 61 -13.02 5.14 5.50
CA GLY A 61 -12.00 4.74 6.47
C GLY A 61 -11.70 3.24 6.52
N SER A 62 -12.64 2.41 6.09
CA SER A 62 -12.46 0.96 6.04
C SER A 62 -11.75 0.46 4.77
N PHE A 63 -11.61 1.32 3.76
CA PHE A 63 -10.93 0.91 2.53
C PHE A 63 -9.44 0.69 2.78
N HIS A 64 -8.93 -0.44 2.34
CA HIS A 64 -7.50 -0.75 2.39
C HIS A 64 -7.12 -1.74 1.31
N ILE A 65 -5.83 -1.78 0.99
CA ILE A 65 -5.23 -2.87 0.23
C ILE A 65 -4.33 -3.65 1.17
N GLY A 66 -4.21 -4.96 0.97
CA GLY A 66 -3.50 -5.82 1.90
C GLY A 66 -2.41 -6.65 1.24
N PHE A 67 -1.34 -6.86 2.01
CA PHE A 67 -0.23 -7.73 1.63
C PHE A 67 -0.08 -8.82 2.69
N PHE A 68 -0.03 -10.08 2.26
CA PHE A 68 0.36 -11.18 3.13
C PHE A 68 1.82 -11.49 2.92
N VAL A 69 2.53 -11.68 4.02
CA VAL A 69 3.94 -12.04 4.03
C VAL A 69 4.13 -13.42 4.67
N GLU A 70 5.32 -13.98 4.57
CA GLU A 70 5.58 -15.36 4.89
C GLU A 70 5.61 -15.70 6.38
N SER A 71 5.79 -14.70 7.25
CA SER A 71 5.96 -14.96 8.70
C SER A 71 5.63 -13.74 9.55
N ARG A 72 5.35 -13.98 10.83
CA ARG A 72 5.19 -12.91 11.83
C ARG A 72 6.46 -12.09 11.99
N GLU A 73 7.63 -12.75 11.91
CA GLU A 73 8.92 -12.07 11.97
C GLU A 73 9.07 -11.06 10.84
N ARG A 74 8.58 -11.40 9.64
CA ARG A 74 8.59 -10.49 8.51
C ARG A 74 7.66 -9.29 8.74
N VAL A 75 6.49 -9.52 9.32
CA VAL A 75 5.58 -8.43 9.73
C VAL A 75 6.29 -7.46 10.67
N ASP A 76 6.97 -7.98 11.69
CA ASP A 76 7.70 -7.16 12.67
C ASP A 76 8.83 -6.36 12.02
N GLU A 77 9.56 -6.96 11.09
CA GLU A 77 10.62 -6.26 10.34
C GLU A 77 10.07 -5.10 9.53
N MET A 78 8.95 -5.32 8.84
CA MET A 78 8.30 -4.28 8.05
C MET A 78 7.77 -3.16 8.94
N TYR A 79 7.18 -3.50 10.08
CA TYR A 79 6.73 -2.52 11.05
C TYR A 79 7.90 -1.63 11.51
N ARG A 80 9.03 -2.22 11.89
CA ARG A 80 10.20 -1.47 12.33
C ARG A 80 10.75 -0.57 11.23
N ALA A 81 10.82 -1.07 9.99
CA ALA A 81 11.29 -0.29 8.85
C ALA A 81 10.41 0.95 8.60
N LEU A 82 9.10 0.79 8.72
CA LEU A 82 8.16 1.90 8.58
C LEU A 82 8.30 2.92 9.71
N LEU A 83 8.47 2.46 10.95
CA LEU A 83 8.74 3.37 12.07
C LEU A 83 10.04 4.17 11.85
N GLU A 84 11.10 3.52 11.41
CA GLU A 84 12.38 4.17 11.12
C GLU A 84 12.27 5.20 10.00
N ASP A 85 11.36 4.96 9.05
CA ASP A 85 11.09 5.90 7.95
C ASP A 85 10.12 7.02 8.33
N GLY A 86 9.71 7.09 9.60
CA GLY A 86 8.92 8.18 10.14
C GLY A 86 7.41 8.00 10.08
N PHE A 87 6.91 6.83 9.71
CA PHE A 87 5.48 6.56 9.70
C PHE A 87 4.95 6.36 11.12
N ASP A 88 3.75 6.88 11.37
CA ASP A 88 3.04 6.71 12.64
C ASP A 88 2.04 5.57 12.47
N LEU A 89 2.24 4.47 13.20
CA LEU A 89 1.39 3.30 13.11
C LEU A 89 1.40 2.51 14.43
N GLU A 90 0.30 1.81 14.69
CA GLU A 90 0.18 0.95 15.85
C GLU A 90 1.02 -0.32 15.67
N PRO A 91 1.55 -0.89 16.78
CA PRO A 91 2.28 -2.15 16.70
C PRO A 91 1.43 -3.30 16.14
N PRO A 92 2.08 -4.30 15.51
CA PRO A 92 1.37 -5.49 15.07
C PRO A 92 0.61 -6.18 16.20
N ALA A 93 -0.55 -6.71 15.88
CA ALA A 93 -1.39 -7.42 16.82
C ALA A 93 -2.02 -8.65 16.17
N ASP A 94 -2.35 -9.65 16.98
CA ASP A 94 -3.10 -10.82 16.55
C ASP A 94 -4.58 -10.47 16.57
N THR A 95 -5.24 -10.57 15.41
CA THR A 95 -6.66 -10.25 15.27
C THR A 95 -7.55 -11.49 15.27
N GLY A 96 -6.99 -12.69 15.47
CA GLY A 96 -7.70 -13.97 15.37
C GLY A 96 -7.72 -14.52 13.94
N HIS A 97 -7.52 -13.70 12.93
CA HIS A 97 -7.44 -14.10 11.53
C HIS A 97 -6.01 -14.04 11.00
N SER A 98 -5.25 -13.07 11.47
CA SER A 98 -3.86 -12.88 11.09
C SER A 98 -3.13 -12.08 12.16
N TYR A 99 -1.82 -12.05 12.05
CA TYR A 99 -0.96 -11.17 12.83
C TYR A 99 -0.48 -10.05 11.91
N GLY A 100 -0.75 -8.80 12.25
CA GLY A 100 -0.40 -7.72 11.34
C GLY A 100 -0.68 -6.33 11.87
N PHE A 101 -0.55 -5.37 10.97
CA PHE A 101 -0.75 -3.94 11.26
C PHE A 101 -1.33 -3.22 10.05
N TYR A 102 -1.82 -2.01 10.29
CA TYR A 102 -2.27 -1.07 9.26
C TYR A 102 -1.37 0.14 9.26
N VAL A 103 -1.13 0.71 8.09
CA VAL A 103 -0.40 1.97 7.94
C VAL A 103 -1.12 2.85 6.92
N ALA A 104 -1.23 4.14 7.23
CA ALA A 104 -1.73 5.13 6.29
C ALA A 104 -0.64 5.42 5.25
N ALA A 105 -0.90 5.10 3.99
CA ALA A 105 0.03 5.34 2.91
C ALA A 105 0.00 6.81 2.47
N PRO A 106 1.13 7.34 1.98
CA PRO A 106 1.10 8.60 1.26
C PRO A 106 0.16 8.47 0.06
N GLY A 107 -0.73 9.43 -0.12
CA GLY A 107 -1.69 9.39 -1.22
C GLY A 107 -3.12 9.08 -0.79
N GLY A 108 -3.38 8.83 0.49
CA GLY A 108 -4.73 8.82 1.05
C GLY A 108 -5.43 7.47 1.07
N PHE A 109 -4.71 6.38 1.23
CA PHE A 109 -5.27 5.05 1.40
C PHE A 109 -4.57 4.28 2.52
N GLN A 110 -5.21 3.24 3.02
CA GLN A 110 -4.66 2.38 4.06
C GLN A 110 -4.03 1.12 3.45
N VAL A 111 -2.96 0.64 4.07
CA VAL A 111 -2.33 -0.63 3.71
C VAL A 111 -2.32 -1.53 4.94
N GLU A 112 -2.76 -2.78 4.75
CA GLU A 112 -2.67 -3.84 5.75
C GLU A 112 -1.51 -4.76 5.42
N VAL A 113 -0.74 -5.13 6.45
CA VAL A 113 0.29 -6.17 6.35
C VAL A 113 -0.06 -7.27 7.33
N GLY A 114 -0.05 -8.51 6.88
CA GLY A 114 -0.40 -9.63 7.73
C GLY A 114 0.32 -10.94 7.40
N ALA A 115 0.31 -11.79 8.37
CA ALA A 115 0.81 -13.17 8.24
C ALA A 115 -0.04 -14.14 9.06
#